data_10d736f8180793bb8c3dc6edf1c18857
#
_entry.id   10d736f8180793bb8c3dc6edf1c18857
#
_cell.length_a   1.000
_cell.length_b   1.000
_cell.length_c   1.000
_cell.angle_alpha   90.00
_cell.angle_beta   90.00
_cell.angle_gamma   90.00
#
_symmetry.space_group_name_H-M   'P 1'
#
loop_
_entity.id
_entity.type
_entity.pdbx_description
1 polymer ?
#
loop_
_entity_poly.entity_id
_entity_poly.type
_entity_poly.pdbx_seq_one_letter_code
_entity_poly.pdbx_strand_id
1 'polypeptide(L)'
;MTETARTVRIQLLIAVMCAAMLVYFVLLGRVAVAMIGSGRAAAVGLGLALLLMPVIGLWAMIATLRAGFAHQKLARLIAEDGMELDTSALPRRPSGRFQRDAADALFATVRTEVEDHPDDWRRWYRLARAYDYAGDRRRAREAMKTALELQGRG
;
A
#
# COMPACT_ATOMS: atom_id res chain seq x y z
N MET A 1 4.76 30.60 -4.21
CA MET A 1 5.74 29.56 -3.82
C MET A 1 5.53 28.40 -4.77
N THR A 2 6.46 28.15 -5.65
CA THR A 2 6.34 27.21 -6.76
C THR A 2 6.14 25.77 -6.25
N GLU A 3 5.31 24.98 -6.92
CA GLU A 3 5.02 23.57 -6.61
C GLU A 3 6.32 22.74 -6.46
N THR A 4 7.33 23.04 -7.27
CA THR A 4 8.69 22.45 -7.19
C THR A 4 9.35 22.64 -5.83
N ALA A 5 9.25 23.83 -5.22
CA ALA A 5 9.83 24.08 -3.90
C ALA A 5 9.14 23.27 -2.79
N ARG A 6 7.86 23.03 -2.91
CA ARG A 6 7.08 22.18 -1.97
C ARG A 6 7.49 20.72 -2.10
N THR A 7 7.65 20.23 -3.30
CA THR A 7 8.04 18.84 -3.58
C THR A 7 9.46 18.57 -3.07
N VAL A 8 10.41 19.47 -3.35
CA VAL A 8 11.80 19.37 -2.86
C VAL A 8 11.85 19.37 -1.33
N ARG A 9 11.05 20.19 -0.67
CA ARG A 9 10.98 20.26 0.80
C ARG A 9 10.47 18.94 1.40
N ILE A 10 9.45 18.33 0.79
CA ILE A 10 8.91 17.03 1.22
C ILE A 10 9.95 15.92 1.02
N GLN A 11 10.62 15.90 -0.13
CA GLN A 11 11.68 14.92 -0.41
C GLN A 11 12.86 15.06 0.56
N LEU A 12 13.26 16.28 0.89
CA LEU A 12 14.31 16.56 1.87
C LEU A 12 13.91 16.06 3.27
N LEU A 13 12.68 16.34 3.70
CA LEU A 13 12.16 15.84 4.97
C LEU A 13 12.16 14.30 5.04
N ILE A 14 11.71 13.64 3.98
CA ILE A 14 11.73 12.17 3.90
C ILE A 14 13.18 11.66 3.96
N ALA A 15 14.10 12.27 3.23
CA ALA A 15 15.50 11.89 3.23
C ALA A 15 16.15 12.06 4.61
N VAL A 16 15.87 13.17 5.32
CA VAL A 16 16.34 13.40 6.69
C VAL A 16 15.77 12.38 7.65
N MET A 17 14.48 12.08 7.56
CA MET A 17 13.85 11.04 8.39
C MET A 17 14.45 9.65 8.13
N CYS A 18 14.68 9.29 6.87
CA CYS A 18 15.33 8.02 6.53
C CYS A 18 16.77 7.96 7.06
N ALA A 19 17.53 9.04 6.92
CA ALA A 19 18.89 9.12 7.47
C ALA A 19 18.90 8.98 9.00
N ALA A 20 18.01 9.67 9.69
CA ALA A 20 17.87 9.56 11.15
C ALA A 20 17.51 8.12 11.58
N MET A 21 16.61 7.45 10.87
CA MET A 21 16.26 6.05 11.11
C MET A 21 17.46 5.11 10.90
N LEU A 22 18.25 5.34 9.85
CA LEU A 22 19.46 4.55 9.62
C LEU A 22 20.49 4.72 10.74
N VAL A 23 20.74 5.95 11.14
CA VAL A 23 21.63 6.24 12.28
C VAL A 23 21.12 5.56 13.56
N TYR A 24 19.83 5.66 13.83
CA TYR A 24 19.22 4.99 14.98
C TYR A 24 19.41 3.46 14.93
N PHE A 25 19.21 2.82 13.79
CA PHE A 25 19.41 1.38 13.66
C PHE A 25 20.87 0.96 13.83
N VAL A 26 21.81 1.75 13.32
CA VAL A 26 23.25 1.50 13.52
C VAL A 26 23.63 1.60 15.00
N LEU A 27 23.16 2.64 15.70
CA LEU A 27 23.41 2.81 17.13
C LEU A 27 22.79 1.67 17.95
N LEU A 28 21.55 1.31 17.63
CA LEU A 28 20.84 0.21 18.29
C LEU A 28 21.57 -1.12 18.08
N GLY A 29 22.04 -1.37 16.84
CA GLY A 29 22.83 -2.56 16.51
C GLY A 29 24.14 -2.64 17.29
N ARG A 30 24.85 -1.51 17.43
CA ARG A 30 26.10 -1.46 18.22
C ARG A 30 25.84 -1.79 19.70
N VAL A 31 24.77 -1.23 20.29
CA VAL A 31 24.39 -1.53 21.68
C VAL A 31 24.02 -3.02 21.80
N ALA A 32 23.24 -3.56 20.89
CA ALA A 32 22.86 -4.98 20.89
C ALA A 32 24.09 -5.91 20.85
N VAL A 33 25.04 -5.64 19.94
CA VAL A 33 26.28 -6.41 19.83
C VAL A 33 27.12 -6.32 21.09
N ALA A 34 27.25 -5.15 21.69
CA ALA A 34 27.96 -4.97 22.96
C ALA A 34 27.30 -5.75 24.11
N MET A 35 25.96 -5.78 24.15
CA MET A 35 25.22 -6.57 25.14
C MET A 35 25.41 -8.08 24.97
N ILE A 36 25.38 -8.56 23.74
CA ILE A 36 25.64 -9.98 23.42
C ILE A 36 27.08 -10.35 23.80
N GLY A 37 28.06 -9.49 23.49
CA GLY A 37 29.46 -9.69 23.81
C GLY A 37 29.77 -9.68 25.32
N SER A 38 28.86 -9.20 26.17
CA SER A 38 29.05 -9.16 27.64
C SER A 38 29.03 -10.54 28.30
N GLY A 39 28.57 -11.58 27.62
CA GLY A 39 28.50 -12.97 28.11
C GLY A 39 27.48 -13.23 29.22
N ARG A 40 26.77 -12.20 29.72
CA ARG A 40 25.73 -12.35 30.73
C ARG A 40 24.41 -12.78 30.07
N ALA A 41 23.82 -13.90 30.50
CA ALA A 41 22.62 -14.47 29.87
C ALA A 41 21.47 -13.46 29.69
N ALA A 42 21.20 -12.64 30.70
CA ALA A 42 20.17 -11.61 30.61
C ALA A 42 20.51 -10.54 29.57
N ALA A 43 21.76 -10.09 29.49
CA ALA A 43 22.19 -9.09 28.51
C ALA A 43 22.20 -9.66 27.08
N VAL A 44 22.58 -10.91 26.92
CA VAL A 44 22.51 -11.62 25.61
C VAL A 44 21.06 -11.70 25.12
N GLY A 45 20.13 -12.11 26.00
CA GLY A 45 18.70 -12.18 25.65
C GLY A 45 18.14 -10.82 25.24
N LEU A 46 18.48 -9.75 25.98
CA LEU A 46 18.06 -8.39 25.66
C LEU A 46 18.68 -7.87 24.36
N GLY A 47 19.97 -8.16 24.11
CA GLY A 47 20.66 -7.80 22.87
C GLY A 47 20.05 -8.48 21.63
N LEU A 48 19.67 -9.75 21.76
CA LEU A 48 18.96 -10.47 20.69
C LEU A 48 17.58 -9.88 20.42
N ALA A 49 16.80 -9.58 21.47
CA ALA A 49 15.51 -8.93 21.33
C ALA A 49 15.63 -7.55 20.65
N LEU A 50 16.68 -6.80 20.98
CA LEU A 50 16.97 -5.48 20.41
C LEU A 50 17.30 -5.55 18.91
N LEU A 51 17.97 -6.62 18.46
CA LEU A 51 18.26 -6.88 17.04
C LEU A 51 17.04 -7.34 16.25
N LEU A 52 16.12 -8.08 16.87
CA LEU A 52 14.91 -8.56 16.21
C LEU A 52 13.97 -7.41 15.77
N MET A 53 13.86 -6.36 16.58
CA MET A 53 12.96 -5.24 16.30
C MET A 53 13.25 -4.53 14.97
N PRO A 54 14.48 -4.08 14.68
CA PRO A 54 14.78 -3.46 13.38
C PRO A 54 14.64 -4.41 12.20
N VAL A 55 14.91 -5.72 12.39
CA VAL A 55 14.72 -6.73 11.32
C VAL A 55 13.25 -6.86 10.96
N ILE A 56 12.37 -6.98 11.96
CA ILE A 56 10.92 -7.03 11.75
C ILE A 56 10.43 -5.72 11.11
N GLY A 57 10.91 -4.58 11.58
CA GLY A 57 10.56 -3.26 11.04
C GLY A 57 10.97 -3.12 9.57
N LEU A 58 12.18 -3.53 9.23
CA LEU A 58 12.68 -3.51 7.86
C LEU A 58 11.87 -4.46 6.94
N TRP A 59 11.59 -5.67 7.42
CA TRP A 59 10.74 -6.60 6.69
C TRP A 59 9.34 -6.05 6.44
N ALA A 60 8.69 -5.50 7.45
CA ALA A 60 7.37 -4.88 7.33
C ALA A 60 7.38 -3.70 6.36
N MET A 61 8.42 -2.87 6.40
CA MET A 61 8.61 -1.75 5.47
C MET A 61 8.74 -2.24 4.03
N ILE A 62 9.58 -3.23 3.77
CA ILE A 62 9.77 -3.81 2.42
C ILE A 62 8.46 -4.43 1.93
N ALA A 63 7.73 -5.17 2.77
CA ALA A 63 6.45 -5.76 2.42
C ALA A 63 5.41 -4.69 2.05
N THR A 64 5.35 -3.61 2.82
CA THR A 64 4.43 -2.47 2.55
C THR A 64 4.79 -1.75 1.25
N LEU A 65 6.07 -1.50 0.99
CA LEU A 65 6.53 -0.86 -0.24
C LEU A 65 6.21 -1.73 -1.46
N ARG A 66 6.48 -3.02 -1.39
CA ARG A 66 6.15 -3.97 -2.48
C ARG A 66 4.66 -3.97 -2.80
N ALA A 67 3.81 -4.01 -1.78
CA ALA A 67 2.36 -3.91 -1.97
C ALA A 67 1.95 -2.58 -2.63
N GLY A 68 2.53 -1.46 -2.20
CA GLY A 68 2.29 -0.14 -2.80
C GLY A 68 2.69 -0.07 -4.27
N PHE A 69 3.87 -0.56 -4.63
CA PHE A 69 4.33 -0.59 -6.03
C PHE A 69 3.48 -1.51 -6.91
N ALA A 70 3.03 -2.65 -6.39
CA ALA A 70 2.14 -3.55 -7.13
C ALA A 70 0.80 -2.86 -7.46
N HIS A 71 0.20 -2.16 -6.50
CA HIS A 71 -1.04 -1.40 -6.74
C HIS A 71 -0.84 -0.26 -7.75
N GLN A 72 0.28 0.48 -7.67
CA GLN A 72 0.59 1.53 -8.64
C GLN A 72 0.81 0.97 -10.05
N LYS A 73 1.45 -0.20 -10.18
CA LYS A 73 1.62 -0.87 -11.47
C LYS A 73 0.26 -1.18 -12.11
N LEU A 74 -0.67 -1.79 -11.35
CA LEU A 74 -2.00 -2.10 -11.86
C LEU A 74 -2.77 -0.83 -12.25
N ALA A 75 -2.71 0.22 -11.43
CA ALA A 75 -3.34 1.50 -11.74
C ALA A 75 -2.84 2.09 -13.06
N ARG A 76 -1.52 2.04 -13.30
CA ARG A 76 -0.93 2.52 -14.54
C ARG A 76 -1.36 1.69 -15.75
N LEU A 77 -1.33 0.35 -15.64
CA LEU A 77 -1.75 -0.54 -16.72
C LEU A 77 -3.22 -0.33 -17.08
N ILE A 78 -4.11 -0.15 -16.09
CA ILE A 78 -5.52 0.15 -16.33
C ILE A 78 -5.71 1.48 -17.05
N ALA A 79 -4.91 2.51 -16.69
CA ALA A 79 -4.95 3.79 -17.36
C ALA A 79 -4.46 3.69 -18.82
N GLU A 80 -3.38 2.95 -19.07
CA GLU A 80 -2.83 2.69 -20.39
C GLU A 80 -3.84 1.93 -21.28
N ASP A 81 -4.62 1.00 -20.71
CA ASP A 81 -5.67 0.25 -21.40
C ASP A 81 -6.98 1.06 -21.56
N GLY A 82 -7.08 2.25 -21.00
CA GLY A 82 -8.30 3.09 -21.01
C GLY A 82 -9.48 2.47 -20.26
N MET A 83 -9.21 1.55 -19.33
CA MET A 83 -10.22 0.82 -18.57
C MET A 83 -10.48 1.41 -17.18
N GLU A 84 -10.07 2.64 -16.93
CA GLU A 84 -10.39 3.33 -15.67
C GLU A 84 -11.91 3.47 -15.48
N LEU A 85 -12.33 3.45 -14.21
CA LEU A 85 -13.73 3.74 -13.89
C LEU A 85 -14.00 5.22 -14.11
N ASP A 86 -14.89 5.54 -15.03
CA ASP A 86 -15.38 6.93 -15.16
C ASP A 86 -16.26 7.27 -13.96
N THR A 87 -15.73 8.13 -13.12
CA THR A 87 -16.42 8.63 -11.93
C THR A 87 -16.76 10.11 -12.05
N SER A 88 -16.54 10.73 -13.21
CA SER A 88 -16.70 12.16 -13.44
C SER A 88 -18.16 12.61 -13.27
N ALA A 89 -19.10 11.77 -13.71
CA ALA A 89 -20.54 12.04 -13.63
C ALA A 89 -21.17 11.59 -12.29
N LEU A 90 -20.43 10.94 -11.40
CA LEU A 90 -21.01 10.42 -10.16
C LEU A 90 -21.20 11.53 -9.11
N PRO A 91 -22.43 11.72 -8.60
CA PRO A 91 -22.72 12.72 -7.59
C PRO A 91 -21.95 12.46 -6.29
N ARG A 92 -21.38 13.53 -5.72
CA ARG A 92 -20.61 13.47 -4.47
C ARG A 92 -21.38 14.15 -3.34
N ARG A 93 -21.17 13.66 -2.13
CA ARG A 93 -21.62 14.32 -0.89
C ARG A 93 -20.68 15.48 -0.54
N PRO A 94 -21.09 16.41 0.34
CA PRO A 94 -20.22 17.49 0.83
C PRO A 94 -18.92 16.98 1.48
N SER A 95 -18.90 15.72 1.98
CA SER A 95 -17.73 15.05 2.51
C SER A 95 -16.74 14.52 1.45
N GLY A 96 -17.00 14.75 0.15
CA GLY A 96 -16.20 14.26 -0.97
C GLY A 96 -16.44 12.79 -1.35
N ARG A 97 -17.23 12.05 -0.56
CA ARG A 97 -17.61 10.65 -0.88
C ARG A 97 -18.72 10.63 -1.92
N PHE A 98 -18.79 9.57 -2.72
CA PHE A 98 -19.90 9.35 -3.64
C PHE A 98 -21.23 9.17 -2.89
N GLN A 99 -22.32 9.55 -3.52
CA GLN A 99 -23.65 9.20 -3.04
C GLN A 99 -23.83 7.68 -3.10
N ARG A 100 -24.55 7.12 -2.12
CA ARG A 100 -24.65 5.67 -1.94
C ARG A 100 -25.27 5.01 -3.16
N ASP A 101 -26.38 5.55 -3.65
CA ASP A 101 -27.11 4.99 -4.78
C ASP A 101 -26.26 4.96 -6.07
N ALA A 102 -25.46 6.00 -6.28
CA ALA A 102 -24.54 6.07 -7.42
C ALA A 102 -23.37 5.06 -7.30
N ALA A 103 -22.85 4.88 -6.09
CA ALA A 103 -21.82 3.88 -5.82
C ALA A 103 -22.35 2.45 -5.95
N ASP A 104 -23.58 2.20 -5.51
CA ASP A 104 -24.24 0.90 -5.61
C ASP A 104 -24.57 0.53 -7.06
N ALA A 105 -25.00 1.51 -7.87
CA ALA A 105 -25.24 1.32 -9.32
C ALA A 105 -23.93 0.99 -10.06
N LEU A 106 -22.86 1.74 -9.81
CA LEU A 106 -21.54 1.46 -10.36
C LEU A 106 -21.05 0.08 -9.98
N PHE A 107 -21.22 -0.29 -8.71
CA PHE A 107 -20.86 -1.60 -8.20
C PHE A 107 -21.59 -2.73 -8.91
N ALA A 108 -22.90 -2.60 -9.14
CA ALA A 108 -23.70 -3.62 -9.85
C ALA A 108 -23.16 -3.86 -11.26
N THR A 109 -22.86 -2.80 -12.00
CA THR A 109 -22.29 -2.87 -13.36
C THR A 109 -20.94 -3.60 -13.36
N VAL A 110 -20.01 -3.16 -12.49
CA VAL A 110 -18.65 -3.72 -12.45
C VAL A 110 -18.65 -5.17 -11.96
N ARG A 111 -19.60 -5.53 -11.10
CA ARG A 111 -19.77 -6.91 -10.63
C ARG A 111 -20.15 -7.84 -11.77
N THR A 112 -21.09 -7.45 -12.62
CA THR A 112 -21.47 -8.23 -13.82
C THR A 112 -20.26 -8.41 -14.75
N GLU A 113 -19.44 -7.36 -14.94
CA GLU A 113 -18.22 -7.46 -15.76
C GLU A 113 -17.25 -8.56 -15.24
N VAL A 114 -17.15 -8.74 -13.94
CA VAL A 114 -16.31 -9.81 -13.33
C VAL A 114 -16.96 -11.18 -13.50
N GLU A 115 -18.29 -11.27 -13.37
CA GLU A 115 -19.04 -12.52 -13.56
C GLU A 115 -18.90 -13.03 -15.00
N ASP A 116 -18.88 -12.11 -15.99
CA ASP A 116 -18.69 -12.44 -17.41
C ASP A 116 -17.22 -12.80 -17.76
N HIS A 117 -16.24 -12.22 -17.05
CA HIS A 117 -14.82 -12.40 -17.32
C HIS A 117 -14.02 -12.60 -16.03
N PRO A 118 -14.19 -13.74 -15.33
CA PRO A 118 -13.61 -13.98 -14.01
C PRO A 118 -12.09 -14.09 -14.00
N ASP A 119 -11.47 -14.39 -15.13
CA ASP A 119 -10.01 -14.55 -15.27
C ASP A 119 -9.29 -13.26 -15.69
N ASP A 120 -10.03 -12.19 -15.99
CA ASP A 120 -9.44 -10.90 -16.35
C ASP A 120 -9.15 -10.05 -15.10
N TRP A 121 -7.87 -9.88 -14.76
CA TRP A 121 -7.41 -9.08 -13.63
C TRP A 121 -7.90 -7.63 -13.68
N ARG A 122 -8.14 -7.06 -14.88
CA ARG A 122 -8.64 -5.69 -15.07
C ARG A 122 -10.03 -5.52 -14.47
N ARG A 123 -10.90 -6.51 -14.66
CA ARG A 123 -12.25 -6.52 -14.10
C ARG A 123 -12.22 -6.58 -12.57
N TRP A 124 -11.35 -7.40 -12.01
CA TRP A 124 -11.13 -7.48 -10.57
C TRP A 124 -10.56 -6.17 -9.98
N TYR A 125 -9.65 -5.51 -10.70
CA TYR A 125 -9.16 -4.19 -10.29
C TYR A 125 -10.31 -3.16 -10.26
N ARG A 126 -11.15 -3.10 -11.29
CA ARG A 126 -12.33 -2.24 -11.34
C ARG A 126 -13.30 -2.53 -10.20
N LEU A 127 -13.56 -3.81 -9.90
CA LEU A 127 -14.39 -4.22 -8.79
C LEU A 127 -13.81 -3.77 -7.44
N ALA A 128 -12.51 -3.90 -7.25
CA ALA A 128 -11.82 -3.40 -6.05
C ALA A 128 -12.02 -1.89 -5.87
N ARG A 129 -11.93 -1.11 -6.95
CA ARG A 129 -12.19 0.34 -6.93
C ARG A 129 -13.65 0.67 -6.63
N ALA A 130 -14.60 -0.10 -7.19
CA ALA A 130 -16.03 0.08 -6.91
C ALA A 130 -16.35 -0.19 -5.44
N TYR A 131 -15.79 -1.23 -4.83
CA TYR A 131 -15.90 -1.47 -3.38
C TYR A 131 -15.30 -0.34 -2.53
N ASP A 132 -14.15 0.21 -2.94
CA ASP A 132 -13.52 1.32 -2.23
C ASP A 132 -14.40 2.59 -2.26
N TYR A 133 -15.03 2.87 -3.40
CA TYR A 133 -15.99 3.96 -3.55
C TYR A 133 -17.27 3.76 -2.73
N ALA A 134 -17.74 2.52 -2.60
CA ALA A 134 -18.85 2.16 -1.72
C ALA A 134 -18.46 2.16 -0.23
N GLY A 135 -17.16 2.26 0.10
CA GLY A 135 -16.64 2.29 1.46
C GLY A 135 -16.37 0.91 2.07
N ASP A 136 -16.52 -0.17 1.30
CA ASP A 136 -16.21 -1.54 1.74
C ASP A 136 -14.74 -1.87 1.51
N ARG A 137 -13.89 -1.36 2.40
CA ARG A 137 -12.44 -1.54 2.34
C ARG A 137 -11.99 -3.00 2.48
N ARG A 138 -12.82 -3.85 3.10
CA ARG A 138 -12.47 -5.26 3.25
C ARG A 138 -12.56 -5.96 1.90
N ARG A 139 -13.73 -5.88 1.25
CA ARG A 139 -13.94 -6.48 -0.08
C ARG A 139 -13.08 -5.83 -1.15
N ALA A 140 -12.81 -4.53 -1.06
CA ALA A 140 -11.87 -3.84 -1.94
C ALA A 140 -10.48 -4.48 -1.90
N ARG A 141 -9.95 -4.80 -0.69
CA ARG A 141 -8.64 -5.48 -0.56
C ARG A 141 -8.66 -6.91 -1.08
N GLU A 142 -9.74 -7.66 -0.85
CA GLU A 142 -9.90 -9.02 -1.36
C GLU A 142 -9.92 -9.04 -2.90
N ALA A 143 -10.72 -8.19 -3.53
CA ALA A 143 -10.78 -8.06 -4.98
C ALA A 143 -9.44 -7.59 -5.59
N MET A 144 -8.75 -6.64 -4.94
CA MET A 144 -7.43 -6.18 -5.37
C MET A 144 -6.37 -7.29 -5.29
N LYS A 145 -6.43 -8.13 -4.25
CA LYS A 145 -5.55 -9.29 -4.13
C LYS A 145 -5.76 -10.26 -5.31
N THR A 146 -7.00 -10.56 -5.65
CA THR A 146 -7.34 -11.40 -6.81
C THR A 146 -6.81 -10.79 -8.11
N ALA A 147 -6.96 -9.47 -8.31
CA ALA A 147 -6.42 -8.78 -9.48
C ALA A 147 -4.90 -8.93 -9.59
N LEU A 148 -4.17 -8.79 -8.48
CA LEU A 148 -2.71 -8.97 -8.44
C LEU A 148 -2.29 -10.40 -8.73
N GLU A 149 -3.00 -11.39 -8.18
CA GLU A 149 -2.74 -12.81 -8.43
C GLU A 149 -2.95 -13.20 -9.89
N LEU A 150 -4.04 -12.72 -10.51
CA LEU A 150 -4.31 -12.98 -11.93
C LEU A 150 -3.30 -12.27 -12.83
N GLN A 151 -2.93 -11.02 -12.55
CA GLN A 151 -1.92 -10.29 -13.31
C GLN A 151 -0.53 -10.93 -13.22
N GLY A 152 -0.23 -11.57 -12.10
CA GLY A 152 1.05 -12.28 -11.93
C GLY A 152 1.13 -13.65 -12.60
N ARG A 153 0.00 -14.18 -13.11
CA ARG A 153 -0.06 -15.47 -13.83
C ARG A 153 0.03 -15.33 -15.35
N GLY A 154 -0.25 -14.16 -15.88
CA GLY A 154 -0.19 -13.81 -17.30
C GLY A 154 1.03 -12.98 -17.63
#